data_ab9e3bbe3fa3c7bc05115f5637266218
#
_entry.id   ab9e3bbe3fa3c7bc05115f5637266218
#
_cell.length_a   1.000
_cell.length_b   1.000
_cell.length_c   1.000
_cell.angle_alpha   90.00
_cell.angle_beta   90.00
_cell.angle_gamma   90.00
#
_symmetry.space_group_name_H-M   'P 1'
#
loop_
_entity.id
_entity.type
_entity.pdbx_description
1 polymer ?
#
loop_
_entity_poly.entity_id
_entity_poly.type
_entity_poly.pdbx_seq_one_letter_code
_entity_poly.pdbx_strand_id
1 'polypeptide(L)'
;MSLTPEAITTLSRVSTATITTVLLKKGLRNVWMRGSRPLRPGQPRLVGPAFTLRFVPAREDLATPESWSSPISTRTAIEAMPQGCIAVVDAMGVTDAGIFGDILCARMVKRGVAALVTDGVVRDLEGVLGTGLPVWCDGFAAPPSVAGLTFVGWGEPVGCGGVAVFPQDIIVADQDGAVVIPKAFLDLILAEGAEQERMEAWIVEEVNSGAVLPGLYPMNAETKARYEATKK
;
A
#
# COMPACT_ATOMS: atom_id res chain seq x y z
N MET A 1 -5.21 10.42 15.36
CA MET A 1 -3.95 11.20 15.24
C MET A 1 -3.63 11.35 13.77
N SER A 2 -3.18 12.50 13.33
CA SER A 2 -2.65 12.68 11.97
C SER A 2 -1.23 12.09 11.90
N LEU A 3 -0.89 11.48 10.77
CA LEU A 3 0.47 10.99 10.50
C LEU A 3 1.44 12.19 10.47
N THR A 4 2.40 12.24 11.39
CA THR A 4 3.35 13.35 11.46
C THR A 4 4.47 13.18 10.42
N PRO A 5 5.17 14.27 10.02
CA PRO A 5 6.33 14.18 9.12
C PRO A 5 7.43 13.25 9.65
N GLU A 6 7.65 13.22 10.96
CA GLU A 6 8.62 12.34 11.62
C GLU A 6 8.19 10.87 11.51
N ALA A 7 6.89 10.58 11.69
CA ALA A 7 6.36 9.24 11.53
C ALA A 7 6.50 8.76 10.07
N ILE A 8 6.21 9.62 9.10
CA ILE A 8 6.42 9.32 7.67
C ILE A 8 7.90 9.00 7.41
N THR A 9 8.81 9.85 7.91
CA THR A 9 10.26 9.67 7.75
C THR A 9 10.72 8.34 8.34
N THR A 10 10.23 7.97 9.53
CA THR A 10 10.56 6.71 10.18
C THR A 10 10.03 5.52 9.38
N LEU A 11 8.74 5.53 9.01
CA LEU A 11 8.11 4.45 8.24
C LEU A 11 8.69 4.28 6.84
N SER A 12 9.17 5.36 6.21
CA SER A 12 9.85 5.29 4.90
C SER A 12 11.14 4.47 4.93
N ARG A 13 11.68 4.19 6.12
CA ARG A 13 12.88 3.38 6.32
C ARG A 13 12.57 1.93 6.75
N VAL A 14 11.30 1.62 7.01
CA VAL A 14 10.87 0.28 7.44
C VAL A 14 10.21 -0.44 6.26
N SER A 15 10.73 -1.62 5.90
CA SER A 15 10.21 -2.41 4.79
C SER A 15 8.84 -3.00 5.08
N THR A 16 8.05 -3.26 4.03
CA THR A 16 6.78 -3.97 4.17
C THR A 16 7.00 -5.37 4.77
N ALA A 17 8.12 -6.04 4.45
CA ALA A 17 8.52 -7.32 5.02
C ALA A 17 8.72 -7.23 6.55
N THR A 18 9.43 -6.19 7.02
CA THR A 18 9.61 -5.94 8.46
C THR A 18 8.28 -5.63 9.14
N ILE A 19 7.45 -4.77 8.55
CA ILE A 19 6.12 -4.42 9.10
C ILE A 19 5.27 -5.67 9.28
N THR A 20 5.20 -6.54 8.26
CA THR A 20 4.43 -7.80 8.35
C THR A 20 4.96 -8.70 9.45
N THR A 21 6.28 -8.80 9.63
CA THR A 21 6.92 -9.59 10.68
C THR A 21 6.59 -9.07 12.08
N VAL A 22 6.66 -7.75 12.29
CA VAL A 22 6.33 -7.13 13.58
C VAL A 22 4.85 -7.32 13.90
N LEU A 23 3.96 -7.08 12.94
CA LEU A 23 2.51 -7.25 13.13
C LEU A 23 2.14 -8.72 13.36
N LEU A 24 2.80 -9.67 12.69
CA LEU A 24 2.62 -11.10 12.91
C LEU A 24 2.89 -11.51 14.35
N LYS A 25 3.99 -11.01 14.95
CA LYS A 25 4.33 -11.24 16.37
C LYS A 25 3.26 -10.73 17.34
N LYS A 26 2.41 -9.79 16.89
CA LYS A 26 1.27 -9.25 17.67
C LYS A 26 -0.08 -9.87 17.28
N GLY A 27 -0.06 -10.94 16.48
CA GLY A 27 -1.25 -11.69 16.08
C GLY A 27 -1.96 -11.20 14.81
N LEU A 28 -1.48 -10.13 14.15
CA LEU A 28 -2.03 -9.65 12.89
C LEU A 28 -1.32 -10.32 11.71
N ARG A 29 -2.05 -11.17 10.99
CA ARG A 29 -1.50 -12.00 9.90
C ARG A 29 -1.91 -11.51 8.52
N ASN A 30 -3.07 -10.87 8.40
CA ASN A 30 -3.66 -10.48 7.14
C ASN A 30 -3.57 -8.96 6.96
N VAL A 31 -2.38 -8.48 6.63
CA VAL A 31 -2.06 -7.05 6.49
C VAL A 31 -1.41 -6.69 5.15
N TRP A 32 -1.00 -7.68 4.35
CA TRP A 32 -0.44 -7.50 3.02
C TRP A 32 -1.51 -7.68 1.94
N MET A 33 -1.74 -6.66 1.13
CA MET A 33 -2.75 -6.63 0.08
C MET A 33 -2.28 -7.42 -1.14
N ARG A 34 -2.95 -8.54 -1.43
CA ARG A 34 -2.65 -9.39 -2.61
C ARG A 34 -2.97 -8.62 -3.89
N GLY A 35 -2.20 -8.87 -4.95
CA GLY A 35 -2.38 -8.21 -6.24
C GLY A 35 -1.75 -6.80 -6.31
N SER A 36 -1.50 -6.14 -5.19
CA SER A 36 -0.88 -4.81 -5.17
C SER A 36 0.64 -4.88 -5.38
N ARG A 37 1.07 -4.96 -6.63
CA ARG A 37 2.49 -4.95 -7.03
C ARG A 37 2.87 -3.60 -7.62
N PRO A 38 4.12 -3.14 -7.46
CA PRO A 38 4.55 -1.90 -8.10
C PRO A 38 4.40 -2.00 -9.62
N LEU A 39 3.71 -1.05 -10.23
CA LEU A 39 3.44 -1.03 -11.67
C LEU A 39 4.73 -0.89 -12.48
N ARG A 40 5.74 -0.22 -11.93
CA ARG A 40 7.09 -0.15 -12.51
C ARG A 40 8.14 -0.53 -11.46
N PRO A 41 9.23 -1.21 -11.87
CA PRO A 41 10.36 -1.47 -10.98
C PRO A 41 10.96 -0.17 -10.43
N GLY A 42 11.48 -0.21 -9.20
CA GLY A 42 12.19 0.91 -8.60
C GLY A 42 11.31 2.05 -8.11
N GLN A 43 9.99 1.87 -8.01
CA GLN A 43 9.15 2.85 -7.32
C GLN A 43 9.67 3.08 -5.89
N PRO A 44 9.70 4.34 -5.40
CA PRO A 44 10.11 4.62 -4.04
C PRO A 44 9.11 4.00 -3.04
N ARG A 45 9.59 3.68 -1.84
CA ARG A 45 8.69 3.35 -0.73
C ARG A 45 7.87 4.58 -0.37
N LEU A 46 6.57 4.40 -0.25
CA LEU A 46 5.63 5.46 0.10
C LEU A 46 4.83 5.10 1.34
N VAL A 47 4.48 6.15 2.08
CA VAL A 47 3.73 6.08 3.32
C VAL A 47 2.63 7.13 3.28
N GLY A 48 1.41 6.76 3.63
CA GLY A 48 0.32 7.71 3.71
C GLY A 48 -0.95 7.14 4.35
N PRO A 49 -1.87 8.00 4.76
CA PRO A 49 -3.17 7.56 5.25
C PRO A 49 -4.03 7.03 4.11
N ALA A 50 -4.76 5.95 4.37
CA ALA A 50 -5.68 5.35 3.41
C ALA A 50 -6.88 6.27 3.12
N PHE A 51 -7.14 6.52 1.84
CA PHE A 51 -8.40 7.02 1.31
C PHE A 51 -9.04 5.89 0.52
N THR A 52 -10.08 5.30 1.06
CA THR A 52 -10.67 4.05 0.56
C THR A 52 -11.73 4.32 -0.51
N LEU A 53 -11.71 3.52 -1.58
CA LEU A 53 -12.70 3.52 -2.66
C LEU A 53 -13.22 2.09 -2.87
N ARG A 54 -14.49 1.95 -3.20
CA ARG A 54 -15.13 0.66 -3.34
C ARG A 54 -15.83 0.48 -4.66
N PHE A 55 -15.55 -0.65 -5.30
CA PHE A 55 -16.34 -1.20 -6.38
C PHE A 55 -17.10 -2.46 -5.92
N VAL A 56 -18.10 -2.82 -6.70
CA VAL A 56 -18.84 -4.10 -6.63
C VAL A 56 -18.94 -4.69 -8.04
N PRO A 57 -19.34 -5.95 -8.22
CA PRO A 57 -19.56 -6.53 -9.55
C PRO A 57 -20.41 -5.62 -10.43
N ALA A 58 -20.13 -5.62 -11.72
CA ALA A 58 -20.89 -4.82 -12.66
C ALA A 58 -22.37 -5.16 -12.58
N ARG A 59 -23.17 -4.12 -12.45
CA ARG A 59 -24.61 -4.14 -12.64
C ARG A 59 -24.91 -3.28 -13.85
N GLU A 60 -25.27 -3.89 -14.96
CA GLU A 60 -25.25 -3.29 -16.30
C GLU A 60 -26.18 -2.09 -16.42
N ASP A 61 -27.25 -1.99 -15.61
CA ASP A 61 -28.14 -0.84 -15.55
C ASP A 61 -27.53 0.36 -14.80
N LEU A 62 -26.47 0.14 -14.01
CA LEU A 62 -25.75 1.18 -13.23
C LEU A 62 -24.33 1.43 -13.77
N ALA A 63 -23.67 0.39 -14.25
CA ALA A 63 -22.30 0.44 -14.76
C ALA A 63 -22.30 0.94 -16.23
N THR A 64 -22.72 2.18 -16.45
CA THR A 64 -22.81 2.81 -17.77
C THR A 64 -21.86 4.01 -17.86
N PRO A 65 -21.49 4.46 -19.09
CA PRO A 65 -20.71 5.70 -19.26
C PRO A 65 -21.35 6.92 -18.61
N GLU A 66 -22.68 7.00 -18.54
CA GLU A 66 -23.42 8.09 -17.90
C GLU A 66 -23.13 8.14 -16.39
N SER A 67 -22.85 7.01 -15.74
CA SER A 67 -22.48 6.93 -14.32
C SER A 67 -21.22 7.74 -13.99
N TRP A 68 -20.38 8.02 -14.97
CA TRP A 68 -19.18 8.84 -14.77
C TRP A 68 -19.50 10.29 -14.38
N SER A 69 -20.71 10.77 -14.68
CA SER A 69 -21.20 12.11 -14.31
C SER A 69 -22.02 12.08 -13.00
N SER A 70 -22.16 10.92 -12.38
CA SER A 70 -22.89 10.78 -11.10
C SER A 70 -22.20 11.54 -9.97
N PRO A 71 -22.95 12.09 -9.02
CA PRO A 71 -22.41 12.61 -7.76
C PRO A 71 -21.60 11.56 -7.00
N ILE A 72 -21.95 10.27 -7.14
CA ILE A 72 -21.17 9.14 -6.63
C ILE A 72 -20.40 8.53 -7.80
N SER A 73 -19.24 9.08 -8.10
CA SER A 73 -18.36 8.61 -9.19
C SER A 73 -16.89 8.63 -8.76
N THR A 74 -16.06 7.91 -9.48
CA THR A 74 -14.61 7.96 -9.28
C THR A 74 -14.04 9.37 -9.42
N ARG A 75 -14.64 10.21 -10.28
CA ARG A 75 -14.23 11.61 -10.50
C ARG A 75 -14.50 12.45 -9.26
N THR A 76 -15.68 12.34 -8.69
CA THR A 76 -16.03 13.05 -7.45
C THR A 76 -15.19 12.57 -6.28
N ALA A 77 -14.93 11.25 -6.19
CA ALA A 77 -14.06 10.68 -5.17
C ALA A 77 -12.63 11.26 -5.24
N ILE A 78 -12.06 11.41 -6.46
CA ILE A 78 -10.73 12.00 -6.63
C ILE A 78 -10.71 13.46 -6.14
N GLU A 79 -11.76 14.24 -6.42
CA GLU A 79 -11.84 15.62 -5.92
C GLU A 79 -11.96 15.71 -4.39
N ALA A 80 -12.44 14.65 -3.73
CA ALA A 80 -12.51 14.58 -2.27
C ALA A 80 -11.20 14.08 -1.61
N MET A 81 -10.23 13.58 -2.38
CA MET A 81 -8.97 13.05 -1.84
C MET A 81 -8.14 14.13 -1.13
N PRO A 82 -7.73 13.93 0.14
CA PRO A 82 -6.78 14.81 0.82
C PRO A 82 -5.38 14.71 0.20
N GLN A 83 -4.62 15.81 0.27
CA GLN A 83 -3.21 15.78 -0.10
C GLN A 83 -2.43 14.78 0.77
N GLY A 84 -1.51 14.03 0.15
CA GLY A 84 -0.65 13.05 0.82
C GLY A 84 -1.33 11.72 1.16
N CYS A 85 -2.62 11.55 0.84
CA CYS A 85 -3.29 10.26 1.02
C CYS A 85 -2.81 9.21 0.01
N ILE A 86 -2.96 7.95 0.35
CA ILE A 86 -2.87 6.83 -0.58
C ILE A 86 -4.29 6.36 -0.91
N ALA A 87 -4.66 6.43 -2.19
CA ALA A 87 -5.93 5.91 -2.66
C ALA A 87 -5.89 4.38 -2.63
N VAL A 88 -6.69 3.76 -1.75
CA VAL A 88 -6.82 2.30 -1.66
C VAL A 88 -8.14 1.88 -2.28
N VAL A 89 -8.06 1.14 -3.37
CA VAL A 89 -9.23 0.80 -4.19
C VAL A 89 -9.49 -0.69 -4.14
N ASP A 90 -10.63 -1.06 -3.57
CA ASP A 90 -11.17 -2.41 -3.62
C ASP A 90 -11.85 -2.62 -5.00
N ALA A 91 -11.18 -3.33 -5.87
CA ALA A 91 -11.67 -3.75 -7.17
C ALA A 91 -11.99 -5.26 -7.20
N MET A 92 -12.05 -5.92 -6.04
CA MET A 92 -12.37 -7.35 -5.87
C MET A 92 -11.46 -8.28 -6.68
N GLY A 93 -10.22 -7.88 -6.97
CA GLY A 93 -9.29 -8.65 -7.79
C GLY A 93 -9.70 -8.79 -9.25
N VAL A 94 -10.55 -7.90 -9.77
CA VAL A 94 -10.94 -7.91 -11.19
C VAL A 94 -9.78 -7.44 -12.05
N THR A 95 -9.39 -8.25 -13.04
CA THR A 95 -8.20 -8.03 -13.88
C THR A 95 -8.50 -7.78 -15.35
N ASP A 96 -9.75 -7.75 -15.75
CA ASP A 96 -10.22 -7.54 -17.14
C ASP A 96 -10.88 -6.16 -17.38
N ALA A 97 -10.95 -5.31 -16.34
CA ALA A 97 -11.48 -3.94 -16.42
C ALA A 97 -10.63 -2.97 -15.61
N GLY A 98 -9.99 -2.02 -16.28
CA GLY A 98 -9.12 -1.01 -15.64
C GLY A 98 -9.91 0.04 -14.87
N ILE A 99 -9.62 0.19 -13.56
CA ILE A 99 -10.36 1.11 -12.68
C ILE A 99 -10.05 2.58 -12.96
N PHE A 100 -8.81 2.90 -13.29
CA PHE A 100 -8.32 4.25 -13.59
C PHE A 100 -7.40 4.25 -14.80
N GLY A 101 -7.50 5.30 -15.61
CA GLY A 101 -6.59 5.61 -16.70
C GLY A 101 -5.78 6.87 -16.43
N ASP A 102 -5.05 7.32 -17.44
CA ASP A 102 -4.09 8.42 -17.38
C ASP A 102 -4.71 9.76 -16.92
N ILE A 103 -5.90 10.15 -17.43
CA ILE A 103 -6.57 11.39 -17.05
C ILE A 103 -6.86 11.43 -15.54
N LEU A 104 -7.38 10.33 -15.00
CA LEU A 104 -7.73 10.26 -13.58
C LEU A 104 -6.46 10.20 -12.70
N CYS A 105 -5.43 9.47 -13.12
CA CYS A 105 -4.13 9.45 -12.46
C CYS A 105 -3.43 10.82 -12.50
N ALA A 106 -3.47 11.53 -13.63
CA ALA A 106 -2.96 12.90 -13.73
C ALA A 106 -3.69 13.86 -12.77
N ARG A 107 -5.01 13.70 -12.61
CA ARG A 107 -5.77 14.49 -11.65
C ARG A 107 -5.38 14.18 -10.20
N MET A 108 -5.17 12.90 -9.87
CA MET A 108 -4.65 12.50 -8.54
C MET A 108 -3.31 13.18 -8.24
N VAL A 109 -2.38 13.21 -9.20
CA VAL A 109 -1.10 13.93 -9.06
C VAL A 109 -1.33 15.40 -8.74
N LYS A 110 -2.22 16.07 -9.47
CA LYS A 110 -2.55 17.49 -9.24
C LYS A 110 -3.23 17.74 -7.90
N ARG A 111 -3.92 16.74 -7.35
CA ARG A 111 -4.50 16.78 -6.00
C ARG A 111 -3.47 16.51 -4.90
N GLY A 112 -2.26 16.09 -5.27
CA GLY A 112 -1.21 15.72 -4.31
C GLY A 112 -1.44 14.37 -3.65
N VAL A 113 -2.18 13.45 -4.31
CA VAL A 113 -2.31 12.05 -3.89
C VAL A 113 -0.93 11.40 -3.97
N ALA A 114 -0.52 10.72 -2.89
CA ALA A 114 0.81 10.13 -2.81
C ALA A 114 0.96 8.88 -3.69
N ALA A 115 -0.07 8.04 -3.75
CA ALA A 115 -0.06 6.81 -4.53
C ALA A 115 -1.48 6.28 -4.78
N LEU A 116 -1.58 5.35 -5.73
CA LEU A 116 -2.72 4.47 -5.95
C LEU A 116 -2.33 3.04 -5.58
N VAL A 117 -3.13 2.38 -4.77
CA VAL A 117 -3.00 0.96 -4.39
C VAL A 117 -4.33 0.27 -4.67
N THR A 118 -4.29 -0.85 -5.40
CA THR A 118 -5.49 -1.64 -5.72
C THR A 118 -5.16 -3.12 -5.88
N ASP A 119 -6.12 -3.97 -5.66
CA ASP A 119 -6.10 -5.40 -6.01
C ASP A 119 -6.61 -5.68 -7.43
N GLY A 120 -7.02 -4.62 -8.15
CA GLY A 120 -7.40 -4.68 -9.56
C GLY A 120 -6.31 -4.16 -10.49
N VAL A 121 -6.71 -3.72 -11.67
CA VAL A 121 -5.81 -3.26 -12.74
C VAL A 121 -6.10 -1.83 -13.16
N VAL A 122 -5.10 -1.16 -13.76
CA VAL A 122 -5.27 0.14 -14.42
C VAL A 122 -5.47 -0.03 -15.92
N ARG A 123 -5.85 1.04 -16.62
CA ARG A 123 -5.87 1.11 -18.10
C ARG A 123 -4.92 2.23 -18.58
N ASP A 124 -4.73 2.31 -19.90
CA ASP A 124 -3.89 3.35 -20.53
C ASP A 124 -2.46 3.36 -19.92
N LEU A 125 -1.82 2.18 -19.86
CA LEU A 125 -0.56 1.94 -19.14
C LEU A 125 0.51 3.00 -19.40
N GLU A 126 0.79 3.30 -20.69
CA GLU A 126 1.81 4.27 -21.07
C GLU A 126 1.48 5.66 -20.52
N GLY A 127 0.22 6.08 -20.66
CA GLY A 127 -0.26 7.34 -20.12
C GLY A 127 -0.20 7.39 -18.60
N VAL A 128 -0.61 6.33 -17.90
CA VAL A 128 -0.53 6.23 -16.44
C VAL A 128 0.92 6.35 -15.97
N LEU A 129 1.85 5.63 -16.60
CA LEU A 129 3.29 5.75 -16.29
C LEU A 129 3.81 7.17 -16.53
N GLY A 130 3.33 7.82 -17.59
CA GLY A 130 3.67 9.20 -17.96
C GLY A 130 3.19 10.25 -16.94
N THR A 131 2.16 9.96 -16.13
CA THR A 131 1.69 10.89 -15.08
C THR A 131 2.66 11.05 -13.93
N GLY A 132 3.53 10.06 -13.71
CA GLY A 132 4.41 10.00 -12.56
C GLY A 132 3.74 9.58 -11.24
N LEU A 133 2.43 9.30 -11.21
CA LEU A 133 1.77 8.74 -10.04
C LEU A 133 2.35 7.37 -9.73
N PRO A 134 2.84 7.11 -8.51
CA PRO A 134 3.21 5.77 -8.09
C PRO A 134 1.95 4.89 -7.96
N VAL A 135 1.98 3.69 -8.57
CA VAL A 135 0.84 2.77 -8.62
C VAL A 135 1.27 1.38 -8.20
N TRP A 136 0.48 0.76 -7.31
CA TRP A 136 0.54 -0.66 -6.97
C TRP A 136 -0.77 -1.30 -7.39
N CYS A 137 -0.71 -2.27 -8.31
CA CYS A 137 -1.88 -2.95 -8.86
C CYS A 137 -1.53 -4.34 -9.38
N ASP A 138 -2.52 -5.12 -9.81
CA ASP A 138 -2.29 -6.47 -10.37
C ASP A 138 -2.05 -6.46 -11.90
N GLY A 139 -1.81 -5.28 -12.48
CA GLY A 139 -1.50 -5.15 -13.90
C GLY A 139 -2.33 -4.11 -14.62
N PHE A 140 -2.66 -4.38 -15.88
CA PHE A 140 -3.40 -3.45 -16.74
C PHE A 140 -4.32 -4.17 -17.71
N ALA A 141 -5.45 -3.51 -18.07
CA ALA A 141 -6.43 -3.99 -19.04
C ALA A 141 -7.02 -2.82 -19.86
N ALA A 142 -7.37 -3.04 -21.12
CA ALA A 142 -7.89 -2.00 -21.99
C ALA A 142 -9.34 -1.58 -21.67
N PRO A 143 -10.28 -2.50 -21.29
CA PRO A 143 -11.67 -2.10 -21.03
C PRO A 143 -11.78 -1.14 -19.84
N PRO A 144 -12.72 -0.17 -19.86
CA PRO A 144 -12.96 0.72 -18.73
C PRO A 144 -13.64 -0.03 -17.57
N SER A 145 -13.57 0.55 -16.36
CA SER A 145 -14.13 -0.05 -15.14
C SER A 145 -15.60 -0.50 -15.27
N VAL A 146 -16.42 0.26 -15.99
CA VAL A 146 -17.85 -0.06 -16.20
C VAL A 146 -18.08 -1.35 -17.01
N ALA A 147 -17.06 -1.90 -17.64
CA ALA A 147 -17.15 -3.18 -18.33
C ALA A 147 -17.19 -4.40 -17.36
N GLY A 148 -16.70 -4.23 -16.13
CA GLY A 148 -16.66 -5.32 -15.15
C GLY A 148 -17.06 -4.90 -13.73
N LEU A 149 -17.19 -3.61 -13.46
CA LEU A 149 -17.31 -3.05 -12.12
C LEU A 149 -18.34 -1.92 -12.04
N THR A 150 -19.03 -1.82 -10.92
CA THR A 150 -19.86 -0.67 -10.54
C THR A 150 -19.19 0.06 -9.38
N PHE A 151 -18.91 1.35 -9.53
CA PHE A 151 -18.42 2.18 -8.42
C PHE A 151 -19.56 2.50 -7.45
N VAL A 152 -19.35 2.31 -6.16
CA VAL A 152 -20.41 2.49 -5.14
C VAL A 152 -20.09 3.53 -4.08
N GLY A 153 -18.84 4.01 -3.96
CA GLY A 153 -18.52 5.08 -3.01
C GLY A 153 -17.09 5.06 -2.51
N TRP A 154 -16.85 5.92 -1.54
CA TRP A 154 -15.54 6.08 -0.87
C TRP A 154 -15.73 6.45 0.61
N GLY A 155 -14.62 6.36 1.37
CA GLY A 155 -14.62 6.73 2.80
C GLY A 155 -15.20 5.67 3.73
N GLU A 156 -15.51 4.48 3.21
CA GLU A 156 -15.98 3.32 3.97
C GLU A 156 -14.88 2.24 4.05
N PRO A 157 -14.94 1.29 5.00
CA PRO A 157 -14.05 0.14 5.01
C PRO A 157 -14.16 -0.68 3.73
N VAL A 158 -13.01 -1.18 3.24
CA VAL A 158 -12.90 -1.98 2.01
C VAL A 158 -12.12 -3.28 2.23
N GLY A 159 -12.19 -4.20 1.27
CA GLY A 159 -11.57 -5.52 1.33
C GLY A 159 -10.40 -5.69 0.34
N CYS A 160 -9.60 -4.66 0.07
CA CYS A 160 -8.57 -4.64 -0.97
C CYS A 160 -7.55 -5.78 -0.80
N GLY A 161 -7.38 -6.60 -1.82
CA GLY A 161 -6.46 -7.74 -1.82
C GLY A 161 -6.73 -8.76 -0.72
N GLY A 162 -7.97 -8.87 -0.25
CA GLY A 162 -8.37 -9.73 0.86
C GLY A 162 -7.96 -9.21 2.25
N VAL A 163 -7.61 -7.93 2.35
CA VAL A 163 -7.24 -7.25 3.60
C VAL A 163 -8.29 -6.19 3.92
N ALA A 164 -8.78 -6.18 5.16
CA ALA A 164 -9.65 -5.11 5.63
C ALA A 164 -8.85 -3.82 5.82
N VAL A 165 -9.20 -2.78 5.08
CA VAL A 165 -8.60 -1.45 5.17
C VAL A 165 -9.66 -0.45 5.60
N PHE A 166 -9.41 0.24 6.69
CA PHE A 166 -10.29 1.29 7.19
C PHE A 166 -9.78 2.67 6.76
N PRO A 167 -10.68 3.64 6.56
CA PRO A 167 -10.26 5.01 6.30
C PRO A 167 -9.28 5.52 7.37
N GLN A 168 -8.19 6.15 6.92
CA GLN A 168 -7.11 6.66 7.78
C GLN A 168 -6.20 5.59 8.41
N ASP A 169 -6.31 4.29 8.10
CA ASP A 169 -5.24 3.34 8.35
C ASP A 169 -3.97 3.78 7.59
N ILE A 170 -2.80 3.37 8.07
CA ILE A 170 -1.56 3.77 7.42
C ILE A 170 -1.16 2.71 6.40
N ILE A 171 -0.93 3.15 5.18
CA ILE A 171 -0.43 2.30 4.10
C ILE A 171 1.06 2.55 3.94
N VAL A 172 1.81 1.47 3.86
CA VAL A 172 3.21 1.45 3.41
C VAL A 172 3.28 0.57 2.17
N ALA A 173 3.86 1.09 1.10
CA ALA A 173 4.00 0.37 -0.16
C ALA A 173 5.44 0.47 -0.68
N ASP A 174 6.03 -0.67 -1.08
CA ASP A 174 7.40 -0.77 -1.61
C ASP A 174 7.49 -1.83 -2.73
N GLN A 175 8.66 -2.42 -2.95
CA GLN A 175 8.86 -3.41 -4.02
C GLN A 175 8.16 -4.74 -3.75
N ASP A 176 7.87 -5.07 -2.49
CA ASP A 176 7.17 -6.31 -2.10
C ASP A 176 5.65 -6.16 -2.12
N GLY A 177 5.14 -4.95 -2.38
CA GLY A 177 3.70 -4.67 -2.44
C GLY A 177 3.25 -3.62 -1.43
N ALA A 178 1.98 -3.69 -1.01
CA ALA A 178 1.40 -2.75 -0.06
C ALA A 178 0.88 -3.45 1.20
N VAL A 179 1.13 -2.83 2.34
CA VAL A 179 0.76 -3.31 3.67
C VAL A 179 -0.06 -2.26 4.39
N VAL A 180 -1.08 -2.70 5.12
CA VAL A 180 -1.83 -1.85 6.04
C VAL A 180 -1.29 -1.98 7.46
N ILE A 181 -1.05 -0.85 8.09
CA ILE A 181 -0.83 -0.73 9.53
C ILE A 181 -2.13 -0.18 10.12
N PRO A 182 -2.92 -0.99 10.84
CA PRO A 182 -4.09 -0.46 11.54
C PRO A 182 -3.66 0.67 12.48
N LYS A 183 -4.43 1.73 12.51
CA LYS A 183 -4.10 2.96 13.25
C LYS A 183 -3.67 2.71 14.71
N ALA A 184 -4.26 1.70 15.36
CA ALA A 184 -3.92 1.31 16.73
C ALA A 184 -2.51 0.73 16.89
N PHE A 185 -1.85 0.31 15.80
CA PHE A 185 -0.52 -0.29 15.79
C PHE A 185 0.57 0.65 15.28
N LEU A 186 0.22 1.91 14.95
CA LEU A 186 1.19 2.87 14.41
C LEU A 186 2.37 3.08 15.36
N ASP A 187 2.10 3.39 16.64
CA ASP A 187 3.15 3.67 17.63
C ASP A 187 4.06 2.44 17.86
N LEU A 188 3.48 1.24 17.80
CA LEU A 188 4.25 0.00 17.87
C LEU A 188 5.23 -0.12 16.70
N ILE A 189 4.78 0.10 15.47
CA ILE A 189 5.65 0.00 14.29
C ILE A 189 6.70 1.10 14.28
N LEU A 190 6.38 2.30 14.74
CA LEU A 190 7.35 3.38 14.90
C LEU A 190 8.46 3.02 15.90
N ALA A 191 8.10 2.35 16.99
CA ALA A 191 9.05 1.95 18.04
C ALA A 191 9.87 0.72 17.63
N GLU A 192 9.23 -0.35 17.13
CA GLU A 192 9.87 -1.65 16.90
C GLU A 192 10.43 -1.82 15.47
N GLY A 193 9.83 -1.15 14.45
CA GLY A 193 10.18 -1.34 13.04
C GLY A 193 11.60 -0.90 12.72
N ALA A 194 11.98 0.30 13.11
CA ALA A 194 13.33 0.83 12.85
C ALA A 194 14.41 0.03 13.56
N GLU A 195 14.11 -0.51 14.74
CA GLU A 195 15.04 -1.37 15.47
C GLU A 195 15.19 -2.73 14.80
N GLN A 196 14.09 -3.30 14.31
CA GLN A 196 14.13 -4.55 13.57
C GLN A 196 14.96 -4.41 12.28
N GLU A 197 14.83 -3.33 11.54
CA GLU A 197 15.64 -3.03 10.35
C GLU A 197 17.15 -2.95 10.68
N ARG A 198 17.51 -2.23 11.75
CA ARG A 198 18.91 -2.15 12.19
C ARG A 198 19.48 -3.51 12.59
N MET A 199 18.69 -4.29 13.32
CA MET A 199 19.08 -5.63 13.75
C MET A 199 19.28 -6.56 12.53
N GLU A 200 18.38 -6.53 11.57
CA GLU A 200 18.47 -7.36 10.36
C GLU A 200 19.66 -6.95 9.48
N ALA A 201 19.91 -5.65 9.34
CA ALA A 201 21.10 -5.16 8.64
C ALA A 201 22.40 -5.68 9.27
N TRP A 202 22.50 -5.62 10.62
CA TRP A 202 23.64 -6.16 11.34
C TRP A 202 23.78 -7.68 11.14
N ILE A 203 22.68 -8.44 11.18
CA ILE A 203 22.70 -9.89 10.90
C ILE A 203 23.24 -10.16 9.49
N VAL A 204 22.82 -9.39 8.48
CA VAL A 204 23.31 -9.53 7.10
C VAL A 204 24.82 -9.28 7.03
N GLU A 205 25.35 -8.29 7.74
CA GLU A 205 26.79 -8.03 7.83
C GLU A 205 27.56 -9.21 8.46
N GLU A 206 27.03 -9.80 9.53
CA GLU A 206 27.62 -11.00 10.17
C GLU A 206 27.62 -12.20 9.21
N VAL A 207 26.52 -12.43 8.48
CA VAL A 207 26.43 -13.47 7.45
C VAL A 207 27.46 -13.25 6.34
N ASN A 208 27.58 -12.03 5.84
CA ASN A 208 28.57 -11.68 4.81
C ASN A 208 30.02 -11.85 5.30
N SER A 209 30.22 -11.77 6.61
CA SER A 209 31.52 -12.03 7.27
C SER A 209 31.77 -13.52 7.55
N GLY A 210 30.83 -14.41 7.16
CA GLY A 210 30.97 -15.87 7.27
C GLY A 210 30.33 -16.48 8.50
N ALA A 211 29.51 -15.74 9.26
CA ALA A 211 28.78 -16.30 10.40
C ALA A 211 27.70 -17.29 9.93
N VAL A 212 27.51 -18.37 10.71
CA VAL A 212 26.48 -19.38 10.44
C VAL A 212 25.13 -18.95 11.02
N LEU A 213 24.01 -19.36 10.40
CA LEU A 213 22.67 -18.96 10.79
C LEU A 213 22.22 -19.50 12.18
N PRO A 214 22.52 -20.76 12.58
CA PRO A 214 22.12 -21.25 13.88
C PRO A 214 22.68 -20.39 15.03
N GLY A 215 21.75 -19.81 15.83
CA GLY A 215 22.10 -18.90 16.93
C GLY A 215 22.31 -17.44 16.51
N LEU A 216 22.49 -17.16 15.23
CA LEU A 216 22.51 -15.80 14.65
C LEU A 216 21.10 -15.36 14.27
N TYR A 217 20.35 -16.21 13.57
CA TYR A 217 18.98 -15.92 13.13
C TYR A 217 18.08 -17.16 13.24
N PRO A 218 17.18 -17.18 14.25
CA PRO A 218 16.98 -16.16 15.29
C PRO A 218 18.16 -16.06 16.27
N MET A 219 18.39 -14.84 16.80
CA MET A 219 19.48 -14.58 17.73
C MET A 219 19.30 -15.37 19.04
N ASN A 220 20.37 -16.08 19.46
CA ASN A 220 20.49 -16.58 20.84
C ASN A 220 20.91 -15.47 21.82
N ALA A 221 21.05 -15.78 23.09
CA ALA A 221 21.41 -14.80 24.13
C ALA A 221 22.79 -14.15 23.88
N GLU A 222 23.78 -14.93 23.43
CA GLU A 222 25.14 -14.45 23.14
C GLU A 222 25.13 -13.47 21.94
N THR A 223 24.50 -13.87 20.85
CA THR A 223 24.37 -13.04 19.65
C THR A 223 23.62 -11.74 19.95
N LYS A 224 22.56 -11.81 20.77
CA LYS A 224 21.84 -10.62 21.20
C LYS A 224 22.73 -9.67 22.01
N ALA A 225 23.55 -10.18 22.92
CA ALA A 225 24.49 -9.38 23.68
C ALA A 225 25.55 -8.69 22.78
N ARG A 226 26.04 -9.40 21.75
CA ARG A 226 26.95 -8.82 20.73
C ARG A 226 26.29 -7.68 19.98
N TYR A 227 25.07 -7.89 19.50
CA TYR A 227 24.31 -6.84 18.81
C TYR A 227 24.07 -5.62 19.71
N GLU A 228 23.63 -5.82 20.95
CA GLU A 228 23.41 -4.71 21.89
C GLU A 228 24.70 -3.90 22.17
N ALA A 229 25.86 -4.56 22.14
CA ALA A 229 27.15 -3.87 22.29
C ALA A 229 27.48 -2.93 21.12
N THR A 230 26.90 -3.12 19.94
CA THR A 230 27.10 -2.24 18.76
C THR A 230 26.31 -0.93 18.85
N LYS A 231 25.34 -0.82 19.78
CA LYS A 231 24.49 0.36 19.96
C LYS A 231 25.15 1.48 20.79
N LYS A 232 26.34 1.21 21.32
CA LYS A 232 27.13 2.17 22.10
C LYS A 232 28.02 2.97 21.19
#